data_6ac40bef6f792397e897c7d674b524a9
#
_entry.id   6ac40bef6f792397e897c7d674b524a9
#
_cell.length_a   1.000
_cell.length_b   1.000
_cell.length_c   1.000
_cell.angle_alpha   90.00
_cell.angle_beta   90.00
_cell.angle_gamma   90.00
#
_symmetry.space_group_name_H-M   'P 1'
#
loop_
_entity.id
_entity.type
_entity.pdbx_description
1 polymer ?
#
loop_
_entity_poly.entity_id
_entity_poly.type
_entity_poly.pdbx_seq_one_letter_code
_entity_poly.pdbx_strand_id
1 'polypeptide(L)'
;MENLRVDRTLTLRGINRPTISGSNQGDTIRVIATDVVIEGLIVRDSGDSLLKQNAGIYIQPGAHRAIVRNCFLSYNLFGLWIEKANDVQVLNNNITGKRNYDSAKRGNGVELYNTKGARIIGNEISFVRDALYIDVSHHAIFQRNRLHHSRYGTHYMNSYYNLWEDNDTWHNRGGLALMEVRDQTIRNNRAWKNSDHGIMLRTLQDSEVDGNWVANNGRGFFIYDVEYIKLRDNVVANNRIGVHLSGSPRNEVDGNDFVDNQQQVKYAGTRDLAWGGKKGNFWSNYRGWDRNDDGRGDIPYEANDMVDRLTWRYPGVRMLMASPAVQALRMVGQQFPILRVPSVVEQRPRMNPLAAEWAPWLAKTRNNLYNAPENLRHGR
;
A
#
# COMPACT_ATOMS: atom_id res chain seq x y z
N MET A 1 25.22 -17.78 23.71
CA MET A 1 24.79 -16.48 23.12
C MET A 1 25.84 -16.11 22.11
N GLU A 2 25.57 -16.23 20.84
CA GLU A 2 26.58 -16.05 19.81
C GLU A 2 25.92 -15.41 18.59
N ASN A 3 26.57 -14.40 18.02
CA ASN A 3 26.23 -13.89 16.70
C ASN A 3 26.70 -14.95 15.69
N LEU A 4 25.71 -15.63 15.08
CA LEU A 4 26.01 -16.76 14.19
C LEU A 4 26.47 -16.27 12.82
N ARG A 5 27.60 -16.80 12.33
CA ARG A 5 28.08 -16.56 10.98
C ARG A 5 27.95 -17.83 10.14
N VAL A 6 27.25 -17.74 9.01
CA VAL A 6 27.02 -18.87 8.10
C VAL A 6 27.85 -18.63 6.83
N ASP A 7 29.02 -19.27 6.74
CA ASP A 7 30.03 -19.09 5.69
C ASP A 7 30.13 -20.28 4.71
N ARG A 8 29.23 -21.24 4.82
CA ARG A 8 29.12 -22.38 3.89
C ARG A 8 27.67 -22.69 3.56
N THR A 9 27.43 -23.27 2.42
CA THR A 9 26.11 -23.78 2.01
C THR A 9 25.64 -24.84 2.98
N LEU A 10 24.52 -24.57 3.68
CA LEU A 10 23.90 -25.49 4.63
C LEU A 10 22.43 -25.15 4.86
N THR A 11 21.72 -26.09 5.48
CA THR A 11 20.38 -25.85 6.04
C THR A 11 20.49 -25.76 7.55
N LEU A 12 20.17 -24.59 8.12
CA LEU A 12 20.03 -24.38 9.56
C LEU A 12 18.55 -24.55 9.92
N ARG A 13 18.22 -25.70 10.46
CA ARG A 13 16.84 -26.06 10.83
C ARG A 13 16.62 -26.07 12.33
N GLY A 14 15.64 -25.32 12.80
CA GLY A 14 15.20 -25.35 14.17
C GLY A 14 14.24 -26.52 14.44
N ILE A 15 14.60 -27.39 15.37
CA ILE A 15 13.69 -28.42 15.90
C ILE A 15 13.01 -27.82 17.13
N ASN A 16 11.68 -27.79 17.17
CA ASN A 16 10.89 -27.16 18.24
C ASN A 16 11.15 -25.65 18.42
N ARG A 17 11.50 -24.95 17.33
CA ARG A 17 11.73 -23.49 17.31
C ARG A 17 12.74 -23.00 18.36
N PRO A 18 13.99 -23.44 18.33
CA PRO A 18 15.01 -22.94 19.24
C PRO A 18 15.27 -21.45 19.02
N THR A 19 15.68 -20.75 20.05
CA THR A 19 15.97 -19.32 20.02
C THR A 19 17.46 -19.07 19.80
N ILE A 20 17.77 -18.21 18.84
CA ILE A 20 19.09 -17.59 18.65
C ILE A 20 18.96 -16.12 19.03
N SER A 21 19.71 -15.68 20.05
CA SER A 21 19.73 -14.29 20.53
C SER A 21 21.07 -13.63 20.23
N GLY A 22 21.02 -12.43 19.62
CA GLY A 22 22.19 -11.60 19.34
C GLY A 22 22.71 -10.81 20.54
N SER A 23 22.11 -10.98 21.74
CA SER A 23 22.53 -10.31 22.98
C SER A 23 22.61 -8.78 22.87
N ASN A 24 21.78 -8.19 22.03
CA ASN A 24 21.75 -6.75 21.68
C ASN A 24 23.07 -6.24 21.05
N GLN A 25 23.78 -7.10 20.35
CA GLN A 25 25.03 -6.73 19.65
C GLN A 25 25.02 -7.25 18.21
N GLY A 26 25.42 -6.38 17.25
CA GLY A 26 25.57 -6.74 15.84
C GLY A 26 24.34 -7.40 15.21
N ASP A 27 24.58 -8.21 14.20
CA ASP A 27 23.54 -9.04 13.58
C ASP A 27 23.42 -10.36 14.36
N THR A 28 22.21 -10.84 14.56
CA THR A 28 22.01 -12.13 15.25
C THR A 28 22.51 -13.30 14.39
N ILE A 29 22.17 -13.28 13.09
CA ILE A 29 22.67 -14.25 12.09
C ILE A 29 23.18 -13.47 10.89
N ARG A 30 24.39 -13.78 10.43
CA ARG A 30 24.97 -13.22 9.22
C ARG A 30 25.21 -14.32 8.19
N VAL A 31 24.56 -14.24 7.06
CA VAL A 31 24.69 -15.18 5.93
C VAL A 31 25.68 -14.64 4.93
N ILE A 32 26.71 -15.42 4.63
CA ILE A 32 27.82 -15.07 3.73
C ILE A 32 27.81 -15.99 2.50
N ALA A 33 27.52 -17.27 2.70
CA ALA A 33 27.52 -18.25 1.62
C ALA A 33 26.23 -18.19 0.79
N THR A 34 26.32 -18.70 -0.41
CA THR A 34 25.14 -18.93 -1.28
C THR A 34 24.35 -20.16 -0.85
N ASP A 35 23.11 -20.27 -1.30
CA ASP A 35 22.25 -21.47 -1.12
C ASP A 35 22.06 -21.88 0.33
N VAL A 36 22.05 -20.91 1.25
CA VAL A 36 21.80 -21.15 2.69
C VAL A 36 20.30 -21.19 2.94
N VAL A 37 19.84 -22.17 3.71
CA VAL A 37 18.44 -22.23 4.17
C VAL A 37 18.40 -22.03 5.68
N ILE A 38 17.60 -21.08 6.14
CA ILE A 38 17.31 -20.83 7.56
C ILE A 38 15.82 -21.09 7.78
N GLU A 39 15.47 -22.03 8.64
CA GLU A 39 14.08 -22.38 8.85
C GLU A 39 13.72 -22.76 10.29
N GLY A 40 12.51 -22.40 10.72
CA GLY A 40 11.93 -22.87 11.98
C GLY A 40 12.59 -22.33 13.25
N LEU A 41 13.23 -21.17 13.20
CA LEU A 41 13.96 -20.56 14.31
C LEU A 41 13.21 -19.38 14.91
N ILE A 42 13.48 -19.09 16.19
CA ILE A 42 13.24 -17.78 16.79
C ILE A 42 14.55 -17.00 16.76
N VAL A 43 14.59 -15.85 16.08
CA VAL A 43 15.77 -14.99 15.93
C VAL A 43 15.47 -13.63 16.57
N ARG A 44 16.23 -13.25 17.59
CA ARG A 44 15.91 -12.03 18.36
C ARG A 44 17.13 -11.29 18.88
N ASP A 45 16.85 -10.07 19.38
CA ASP A 45 17.78 -9.23 20.12
C ASP A 45 19.06 -8.88 19.34
N SER A 46 18.91 -8.41 18.09
CA SER A 46 20.01 -7.79 17.36
C SER A 46 20.45 -6.49 18.05
N GLY A 47 21.64 -6.00 17.71
CA GLY A 47 22.10 -4.67 18.13
C GLY A 47 21.19 -3.54 17.68
N ASP A 48 21.43 -2.31 18.17
CA ASP A 48 20.57 -1.13 18.00
C ASP A 48 21.18 -0.02 17.12
N SER A 49 22.27 -0.30 16.43
CA SER A 49 22.92 0.70 15.59
C SER A 49 22.25 0.80 14.23
N LEU A 50 21.49 1.89 14.01
CA LEU A 50 20.96 2.23 12.68
C LEU A 50 22.06 2.44 11.65
N LEU A 51 23.20 3.01 12.07
CA LEU A 51 24.35 3.22 11.20
C LEU A 51 24.96 1.90 10.69
N LYS A 52 25.03 0.89 11.58
CA LYS A 52 25.52 -0.45 11.25
C LYS A 52 24.44 -1.37 10.70
N GLN A 53 23.19 -0.91 10.68
CA GLN A 53 22.02 -1.64 10.16
C GLN A 53 21.84 -3.02 10.81
N ASN A 54 22.03 -3.10 12.13
CA ASN A 54 22.00 -4.37 12.85
C ASN A 54 20.68 -5.12 12.64
N ALA A 55 20.76 -6.33 12.14
CA ALA A 55 19.61 -7.15 11.74
C ALA A 55 19.49 -8.45 12.52
N GLY A 56 18.27 -8.96 12.61
CA GLY A 56 18.06 -10.35 13.05
C GLY A 56 18.78 -11.32 12.11
N ILE A 57 18.56 -11.15 10.80
CA ILE A 57 19.26 -11.91 9.76
C ILE A 57 19.80 -10.93 8.72
N TYR A 58 21.10 -10.87 8.54
CA TYR A 58 21.75 -10.12 7.48
C TYR A 58 22.25 -11.07 6.38
N ILE A 59 21.69 -10.92 5.17
CA ILE A 59 22.13 -11.62 3.96
C ILE A 59 23.02 -10.65 3.19
N GLN A 60 24.34 -10.88 3.25
CA GLN A 60 25.33 -9.95 2.73
C GLN A 60 25.52 -10.06 1.22
N PRO A 61 26.22 -9.10 0.60
CA PRO A 61 26.54 -9.13 -0.81
C PRO A 61 27.13 -10.47 -1.26
N GLY A 62 26.56 -11.05 -2.33
CA GLY A 62 26.99 -12.33 -2.87
C GLY A 62 26.35 -13.58 -2.27
N ALA A 63 25.64 -13.48 -1.15
CA ALA A 63 24.91 -14.62 -0.55
C ALA A 63 23.60 -14.91 -1.31
N HIS A 64 23.71 -15.24 -2.58
CA HIS A 64 22.58 -15.49 -3.48
C HIS A 64 21.78 -16.72 -3.10
N ARG A 65 20.51 -16.76 -3.49
CA ARG A 65 19.57 -17.88 -3.34
C ARG A 65 19.36 -18.35 -1.88
N ALA A 66 19.62 -17.45 -0.92
CA ALA A 66 19.32 -17.73 0.46
C ALA A 66 17.80 -17.85 0.68
N ILE A 67 17.37 -18.75 1.54
CA ILE A 67 15.97 -18.97 1.90
C ILE A 67 15.80 -18.79 3.40
N VAL A 68 14.92 -17.90 3.82
CA VAL A 68 14.50 -17.73 5.21
C VAL A 68 13.02 -18.03 5.31
N ARG A 69 12.65 -19.07 6.03
CA ARG A 69 11.26 -19.50 6.09
C ARG A 69 10.80 -20.01 7.45
N ASN A 70 9.51 -19.80 7.73
CA ASN A 70 8.85 -20.31 8.94
C ASN A 70 9.56 -19.89 10.24
N CYS A 71 10.25 -18.74 10.22
CA CYS A 71 10.95 -18.19 11.36
C CYS A 71 10.09 -17.14 12.09
N PHE A 72 10.38 -16.93 13.37
CA PHE A 72 9.85 -15.84 14.16
C PHE A 72 10.99 -14.88 14.53
N LEU A 73 10.94 -13.67 13.96
CA LEU A 73 11.94 -12.64 14.23
C LEU A 73 11.32 -11.56 15.13
N SER A 74 11.94 -11.34 16.29
CA SER A 74 11.39 -10.37 17.26
C SER A 74 12.48 -9.56 17.94
N TYR A 75 12.15 -8.33 18.33
CA TYR A 75 13.06 -7.42 19.03
C TYR A 75 14.40 -7.20 18.30
N ASN A 76 14.44 -7.37 16.98
CA ASN A 76 15.56 -6.97 16.15
C ASN A 76 15.38 -5.51 15.70
N LEU A 77 16.48 -4.80 15.44
CA LEU A 77 16.39 -3.45 14.88
C LEU A 77 15.85 -3.54 13.45
N PHE A 78 16.55 -4.25 12.55
CA PHE A 78 15.99 -4.72 11.28
C PHE A 78 15.63 -6.20 11.43
N GLY A 79 14.50 -6.61 10.85
CA GLY A 79 14.15 -8.04 10.83
C GLY A 79 15.12 -8.79 9.92
N LEU A 80 15.07 -8.53 8.62
CA LEU A 80 16.02 -8.99 7.61
C LEU A 80 16.61 -7.81 6.87
N TRP A 81 17.92 -7.83 6.67
CA TRP A 81 18.64 -6.95 5.76
C TRP A 81 19.23 -7.77 4.64
N ILE A 82 18.88 -7.47 3.40
CA ILE A 82 19.29 -8.22 2.20
C ILE A 82 19.96 -7.24 1.25
N GLU A 83 21.26 -7.38 1.08
CA GLU A 83 22.06 -6.46 0.29
C GLU A 83 22.78 -7.20 -0.86
N LYS A 84 22.57 -6.75 -2.10
CA LYS A 84 23.25 -7.27 -3.30
C LYS A 84 23.28 -8.80 -3.36
N ALA A 85 22.16 -9.43 -2.96
CA ALA A 85 21.95 -10.88 -2.98
C ALA A 85 20.72 -11.20 -3.81
N ASN A 86 20.88 -11.94 -4.89
CA ASN A 86 19.83 -12.23 -5.86
C ASN A 86 19.09 -13.54 -5.51
N ASP A 87 17.84 -13.65 -6.01
CA ASP A 87 16.99 -14.82 -5.89
C ASP A 87 16.73 -15.28 -4.44
N VAL A 88 16.80 -14.33 -3.50
CA VAL A 88 16.53 -14.59 -2.09
C VAL A 88 15.04 -14.84 -1.87
N GLN A 89 14.70 -15.77 -0.99
CA GLN A 89 13.31 -16.07 -0.65
C GLN A 89 13.07 -15.86 0.85
N VAL A 90 12.05 -15.07 1.17
CA VAL A 90 11.58 -14.82 2.55
C VAL A 90 10.13 -15.28 2.63
N LEU A 91 9.90 -16.45 3.25
CA LEU A 91 8.64 -17.18 3.11
C LEU A 91 8.00 -17.48 4.47
N ASN A 92 6.76 -17.07 4.67
CA ASN A 92 5.93 -17.45 5.83
C ASN A 92 6.60 -17.15 7.19
N ASN A 93 7.29 -16.03 7.29
CA ASN A 93 7.90 -15.60 8.55
C ASN A 93 6.96 -14.65 9.31
N ASN A 94 7.09 -14.62 10.62
CA ASN A 94 6.49 -13.61 11.47
C ASN A 94 7.59 -12.68 11.98
N ILE A 95 7.50 -11.38 11.64
CA ILE A 95 8.53 -10.39 11.92
C ILE A 95 7.93 -9.25 12.71
N THR A 96 8.41 -9.03 13.93
CA THR A 96 7.97 -7.92 14.77
C THR A 96 9.16 -7.13 15.31
N GLY A 97 9.07 -5.81 15.21
CA GLY A 97 10.16 -4.91 15.64
C GLY A 97 10.20 -4.67 17.16
N LYS A 98 11.03 -3.72 17.55
CA LYS A 98 11.17 -3.24 18.95
C LYS A 98 10.00 -2.32 19.28
N ARG A 99 8.94 -2.86 19.87
CA ARG A 99 7.68 -2.13 20.15
C ARG A 99 7.86 -0.97 21.13
N ASN A 100 8.82 -1.08 22.03
CA ASN A 100 9.16 -0.06 23.01
C ASN A 100 9.91 1.15 22.43
N TYR A 101 10.27 1.10 21.14
CA TYR A 101 10.92 2.22 20.45
C TYR A 101 9.89 3.03 19.66
N ASP A 102 10.12 4.35 19.58
CA ASP A 102 9.41 5.20 18.66
C ASP A 102 9.65 4.73 17.21
N SER A 103 8.66 4.88 16.36
CA SER A 103 8.73 4.46 14.95
C SER A 103 9.99 4.97 14.23
N ALA A 104 10.43 6.20 14.53
CA ALA A 104 11.63 6.80 13.93
C ALA A 104 12.94 6.10 14.32
N LYS A 105 12.97 5.42 15.46
CA LYS A 105 14.14 4.70 15.99
C LYS A 105 14.15 3.22 15.62
N ARG A 106 13.08 2.71 15.01
CA ARG A 106 12.99 1.33 14.53
C ARG A 106 13.67 1.20 13.16
N GLY A 107 14.19 0.03 12.86
CA GLY A 107 14.56 -0.38 11.51
C GLY A 107 13.36 -0.98 10.76
N ASN A 108 13.61 -1.48 9.57
CA ASN A 108 12.59 -2.06 8.70
C ASN A 108 12.39 -3.56 8.97
N GLY A 109 11.22 -4.08 8.56
CA GLY A 109 10.93 -5.51 8.73
C GLY A 109 11.77 -6.36 7.79
N VAL A 110 11.61 -6.15 6.49
CA VAL A 110 12.48 -6.71 5.45
C VAL A 110 12.98 -5.56 4.60
N GLU A 111 14.27 -5.50 4.41
CA GLU A 111 14.92 -4.53 3.54
C GLU A 111 15.60 -5.24 2.38
N LEU A 112 15.30 -4.80 1.16
CA LEU A 112 15.97 -5.21 -0.06
C LEU A 112 16.73 -4.01 -0.63
N TYR A 113 18.04 -4.15 -0.77
CA TYR A 113 18.87 -3.15 -1.40
C TYR A 113 19.71 -3.77 -2.52
N ASN A 114 19.49 -3.28 -3.74
CA ASN A 114 20.19 -3.70 -4.95
C ASN A 114 20.14 -5.23 -5.17
N THR A 115 18.89 -5.76 -5.25
CA THR A 115 18.62 -7.19 -5.44
C THR A 115 17.87 -7.45 -6.73
N LYS A 116 17.91 -8.69 -7.20
CA LYS A 116 17.13 -9.16 -8.35
C LYS A 116 16.44 -10.49 -8.02
N GLY A 117 15.19 -10.67 -8.46
CA GLY A 117 14.50 -11.95 -8.39
C GLY A 117 14.04 -12.35 -6.98
N ALA A 118 14.01 -11.44 -6.01
CA ALA A 118 13.59 -11.74 -4.64
C ALA A 118 12.11 -12.19 -4.58
N ARG A 119 11.80 -13.11 -3.66
CA ARG A 119 10.44 -13.61 -3.41
C ARG A 119 10.09 -13.42 -1.93
N ILE A 120 9.24 -12.45 -1.64
CA ILE A 120 8.78 -12.11 -0.28
C ILE A 120 7.31 -12.50 -0.19
N ILE A 121 7.03 -13.68 0.37
CA ILE A 121 5.72 -14.31 0.26
C ILE A 121 5.20 -14.81 1.60
N GLY A 122 3.95 -14.46 1.93
CA GLY A 122 3.22 -15.01 3.07
C GLY A 122 3.73 -14.54 4.44
N ASN A 123 4.51 -13.46 4.50
CA ASN A 123 5.05 -12.97 5.76
C ASN A 123 4.05 -12.08 6.50
N GLU A 124 4.07 -12.13 7.83
CA GLU A 124 3.39 -11.17 8.70
C GLU A 124 4.42 -10.25 9.34
N ILE A 125 4.32 -8.94 9.06
CA ILE A 125 5.33 -7.94 9.46
C ILE A 125 4.65 -6.80 10.19
N SER A 126 5.13 -6.48 11.40
CA SER A 126 4.49 -5.46 12.24
C SER A 126 5.44 -4.77 13.22
N PHE A 127 5.01 -3.59 13.70
CA PHE A 127 5.71 -2.79 14.72
C PHE A 127 7.16 -2.46 14.37
N VAL A 128 7.45 -2.33 13.09
CA VAL A 128 8.73 -1.87 12.53
C VAL A 128 8.58 -0.44 12.00
N ARG A 129 9.65 0.16 11.49
CA ARG A 129 9.54 1.45 10.82
C ARG A 129 8.74 1.31 9.53
N ASP A 130 9.22 0.55 8.57
CA ASP A 130 8.50 0.17 7.36
C ASP A 130 8.49 -1.37 7.27
N ALA A 131 7.33 -1.96 6.99
CA ALA A 131 7.27 -3.43 7.00
C ALA A 131 8.13 -4.00 5.86
N LEU A 132 8.01 -3.44 4.66
CA LEU A 132 8.92 -3.70 3.55
C LEU A 132 9.57 -2.39 3.11
N TYR A 133 10.89 -2.37 3.00
CA TYR A 133 11.64 -1.28 2.41
C TYR A 133 12.44 -1.82 1.23
N ILE A 134 12.19 -1.28 0.03
CA ILE A 134 12.71 -1.82 -1.22
C ILE A 134 13.36 -0.68 -2.00
N ASP A 135 14.62 -0.83 -2.32
CA ASP A 135 15.36 0.14 -3.11
C ASP A 135 16.27 -0.55 -4.12
N VAL A 136 16.30 -0.06 -5.35
CA VAL A 136 17.08 -0.59 -6.47
C VAL A 136 16.94 -2.12 -6.62
N SER A 137 15.71 -2.64 -6.50
CA SER A 137 15.45 -4.09 -6.50
C SER A 137 14.42 -4.46 -7.55
N HIS A 138 14.78 -5.37 -8.46
CA HIS A 138 14.04 -5.62 -9.69
C HIS A 138 13.58 -7.07 -9.80
N HIS A 139 12.52 -7.31 -10.62
CA HIS A 139 11.96 -8.64 -10.91
C HIS A 139 11.58 -9.42 -9.64
N ALA A 140 11.16 -8.71 -8.59
CA ALA A 140 10.77 -9.32 -7.33
C ALA A 140 9.26 -9.60 -7.28
N ILE A 141 8.88 -10.54 -6.43
CA ILE A 141 7.49 -10.92 -6.15
C ILE A 141 7.18 -10.67 -4.69
N PHE A 142 6.21 -9.80 -4.42
CA PHE A 142 5.66 -9.51 -3.10
C PHE A 142 4.22 -10.01 -3.07
N GLN A 143 3.98 -11.13 -2.41
CA GLN A 143 2.69 -11.80 -2.50
C GLN A 143 2.19 -12.31 -1.14
N ARG A 144 0.89 -12.14 -0.86
CA ARG A 144 0.20 -12.62 0.35
C ARG A 144 0.87 -12.23 1.66
N ASN A 145 1.54 -11.05 1.70
CA ASN A 145 2.11 -10.53 2.93
C ASN A 145 1.06 -9.73 3.71
N ARG A 146 1.17 -9.75 5.04
CA ARG A 146 0.35 -9.02 5.99
C ARG A 146 1.19 -7.97 6.70
N LEU A 147 0.98 -6.69 6.35
CA LEU A 147 1.86 -5.57 6.69
C LEU A 147 1.09 -4.55 7.54
N HIS A 148 1.41 -4.44 8.84
CA HIS A 148 0.59 -3.61 9.71
C HIS A 148 1.32 -2.99 10.92
N HIS A 149 0.68 -1.96 11.53
CA HIS A 149 1.18 -1.26 12.72
C HIS A 149 2.59 -0.70 12.54
N SER A 150 2.88 -0.17 11.37
CA SER A 150 4.16 0.40 10.97
C SER A 150 3.97 1.82 10.41
N ARG A 151 5.05 2.54 10.10
CA ARG A 151 4.95 3.80 9.39
C ARG A 151 4.38 3.58 7.98
N TYR A 152 4.98 2.69 7.22
CA TYR A 152 4.46 2.20 5.95
C TYR A 152 4.38 0.68 5.93
N GLY A 153 3.32 0.16 5.30
CA GLY A 153 3.29 -1.26 4.93
C GLY A 153 4.40 -1.54 3.92
N THR A 154 4.55 -0.68 2.92
CA THR A 154 5.66 -0.73 1.97
C THR A 154 6.17 0.67 1.66
N HIS A 155 7.48 0.84 1.71
CA HIS A 155 8.23 1.98 1.22
C HIS A 155 9.16 1.50 0.10
N TYR A 156 8.89 1.92 -1.13
CA TYR A 156 9.45 1.30 -2.31
C TYR A 156 9.91 2.34 -3.31
N MET A 157 11.17 2.26 -3.75
CA MET A 157 11.80 3.25 -4.64
C MET A 157 12.70 2.58 -5.68
N ASN A 158 12.94 3.29 -6.79
CA ASN A 158 13.98 2.98 -7.80
C ASN A 158 13.99 1.51 -8.28
N SER A 159 12.84 0.88 -8.34
CA SER A 159 12.73 -0.56 -8.57
C SER A 159 11.71 -0.87 -9.66
N TYR A 160 12.00 -1.82 -10.54
CA TYR A 160 11.25 -2.04 -11.77
C TYR A 160 10.88 -3.50 -11.97
N TYR A 161 9.82 -3.76 -12.78
CA TYR A 161 9.36 -5.09 -13.17
C TYR A 161 8.96 -5.99 -12.00
N ASN A 162 8.32 -5.41 -10.97
CA ASN A 162 7.94 -6.14 -9.77
C ASN A 162 6.43 -6.43 -9.73
N LEU A 163 6.09 -7.53 -9.07
CA LEU A 163 4.71 -7.94 -8.83
C LEU A 163 4.33 -7.72 -7.37
N TRP A 164 3.24 -6.97 -7.15
CA TRP A 164 2.57 -6.76 -5.86
C TRP A 164 1.19 -7.39 -5.93
N GLU A 165 0.99 -8.54 -5.28
CA GLU A 165 -0.24 -9.30 -5.42
C GLU A 165 -0.75 -9.85 -4.09
N ASP A 166 -2.06 -9.75 -3.87
CA ASP A 166 -2.76 -10.32 -2.70
C ASP A 166 -2.19 -9.89 -1.35
N ASN A 167 -1.54 -8.73 -1.24
CA ASN A 167 -1.02 -8.25 0.04
C ASN A 167 -2.09 -7.50 0.83
N ASP A 168 -2.05 -7.66 2.14
CA ASP A 168 -2.88 -6.96 3.11
C ASP A 168 -2.06 -5.88 3.83
N THR A 169 -2.56 -4.65 3.87
CA THR A 169 -1.89 -3.57 4.59
C THR A 169 -2.88 -2.71 5.38
N TRP A 170 -2.70 -2.64 6.70
CA TRP A 170 -3.65 -1.93 7.58
C TRP A 170 -3.01 -1.37 8.84
N HIS A 171 -3.66 -0.37 9.45
CA HIS A 171 -3.19 0.31 10.65
C HIS A 171 -1.76 0.85 10.55
N ASN A 172 -1.36 1.27 9.34
CA ASN A 172 -0.13 2.00 9.11
C ASN A 172 -0.43 3.51 8.95
N ARG A 173 0.58 4.35 8.87
CA ARG A 173 0.41 5.69 8.34
C ARG A 173 0.09 5.62 6.84
N GLY A 174 0.86 4.89 6.05
CA GLY A 174 0.59 4.59 4.65
C GLY A 174 0.62 3.09 4.37
N GLY A 175 -0.26 2.62 3.49
CA GLY A 175 -0.31 1.23 3.10
C GLY A 175 0.84 0.87 2.16
N LEU A 176 0.63 0.94 0.86
CA LEU A 176 1.67 0.75 -0.15
C LEU A 176 2.11 2.11 -0.68
N ALA A 177 3.39 2.45 -0.55
CA ALA A 177 3.98 3.67 -1.08
C ALA A 177 5.03 3.33 -2.15
N LEU A 178 4.65 3.45 -3.42
CA LEU A 178 5.46 3.16 -4.59
C LEU A 178 5.91 4.48 -5.23
N MET A 179 7.22 4.71 -5.24
CA MET A 179 7.79 5.99 -5.66
C MET A 179 8.96 5.79 -6.63
N GLU A 180 9.02 6.66 -7.65
CA GLU A 180 10.12 6.66 -8.64
C GLU A 180 10.31 5.29 -9.31
N VAL A 181 9.22 4.72 -9.82
CA VAL A 181 9.17 3.35 -10.32
C VAL A 181 8.42 3.23 -11.65
N ARG A 182 8.64 2.14 -12.37
CA ARG A 182 7.91 1.81 -13.59
C ARG A 182 7.77 0.31 -13.80
N ASP A 183 6.95 -0.08 -14.77
CA ASP A 183 6.72 -1.47 -15.17
C ASP A 183 6.29 -2.34 -13.97
N GLN A 184 5.30 -1.84 -13.19
CA GLN A 184 4.78 -2.53 -12.02
C GLN A 184 3.46 -3.22 -12.34
N THR A 185 3.25 -4.39 -11.73
CA THR A 185 1.94 -5.02 -11.64
C THR A 185 1.48 -5.01 -10.19
N ILE A 186 0.40 -4.27 -9.91
CA ILE A 186 -0.13 -4.05 -8.55
C ILE A 186 -1.58 -4.52 -8.55
N ARG A 187 -1.82 -5.77 -8.12
CA ARG A 187 -3.14 -6.35 -8.24
C ARG A 187 -3.63 -7.07 -6.99
N ASN A 188 -4.95 -7.02 -6.79
CA ASN A 188 -5.67 -7.72 -5.72
C ASN A 188 -5.16 -7.39 -4.30
N ASN A 189 -4.45 -6.29 -4.11
CA ASN A 189 -4.01 -5.89 -2.77
C ASN A 189 -5.16 -5.24 -2.01
N ARG A 190 -5.16 -5.38 -0.70
CA ARG A 190 -6.14 -4.77 0.18
C ARG A 190 -5.45 -3.81 1.14
N ALA A 191 -5.88 -2.55 1.10
CA ALA A 191 -5.31 -1.48 1.93
C ALA A 191 -6.42 -0.78 2.72
N TRP A 192 -6.45 -0.93 4.05
CA TRP A 192 -7.52 -0.36 4.85
C TRP A 192 -7.08 0.19 6.20
N LYS A 193 -7.82 1.19 6.70
CA LYS A 193 -7.54 1.83 8.00
C LYS A 193 -6.12 2.34 8.15
N ASN A 194 -5.49 2.78 7.05
CA ASN A 194 -4.24 3.52 7.12
C ASN A 194 -4.56 5.01 7.33
N SER A 195 -3.80 5.68 8.20
CA SER A 195 -4.17 7.03 8.64
C SER A 195 -4.00 8.10 7.55
N ASP A 196 -3.08 7.89 6.60
CA ASP A 196 -2.85 8.81 5.49
C ASP A 196 -3.37 8.23 4.16
N HIS A 197 -2.70 7.27 3.55
CA HIS A 197 -3.09 6.71 2.25
C HIS A 197 -3.13 5.18 2.25
N GLY A 198 -4.05 4.62 1.46
CA GLY A 198 -4.09 3.18 1.19
C GLY A 198 -2.98 2.79 0.22
N ILE A 199 -3.01 3.35 -0.99
CA ILE A 199 -1.98 3.14 -2.02
C ILE A 199 -1.52 4.51 -2.53
N MET A 200 -0.22 4.76 -2.46
CA MET A 200 0.43 5.94 -3.03
C MET A 200 1.23 5.54 -4.25
N LEU A 201 0.98 6.23 -5.35
CA LEU A 201 1.70 6.13 -6.61
C LEU A 201 2.32 7.49 -6.88
N ARG A 202 3.65 7.58 -6.84
CA ARG A 202 4.37 8.83 -7.05
C ARG A 202 5.48 8.63 -8.08
N THR A 203 5.50 9.48 -9.11
CA THR A 203 6.49 9.40 -10.19
C THR A 203 6.56 7.96 -10.74
N LEU A 204 5.38 7.44 -11.13
CA LEU A 204 5.22 6.05 -11.57
C LEU A 204 4.76 6.02 -13.03
N GLN A 205 5.35 5.12 -13.83
CA GLN A 205 5.05 4.99 -15.26
C GLN A 205 4.79 3.54 -15.67
N ASP A 206 4.10 3.37 -16.81
CA ASP A 206 3.94 2.11 -17.55
C ASP A 206 3.51 0.92 -16.66
N SER A 207 2.52 1.12 -15.79
CA SER A 207 2.17 0.15 -14.76
C SER A 207 0.67 -0.20 -14.77
N GLU A 208 0.35 -1.39 -14.26
CA GLU A 208 -1.02 -1.87 -14.10
C GLU A 208 -1.42 -1.92 -12.61
N VAL A 209 -2.59 -1.35 -12.31
CA VAL A 209 -3.13 -1.24 -10.94
C VAL A 209 -4.55 -1.75 -10.96
N ASP A 210 -4.73 -3.05 -10.75
CA ASP A 210 -5.97 -3.75 -11.02
C ASP A 210 -6.55 -4.47 -9.79
N GLY A 211 -7.86 -4.44 -9.62
CA GLY A 211 -8.55 -5.26 -8.63
C GLY A 211 -8.20 -4.98 -7.16
N ASN A 212 -7.56 -3.86 -6.86
CA ASN A 212 -7.19 -3.55 -5.48
C ASN A 212 -8.39 -3.00 -4.70
N TRP A 213 -8.48 -3.34 -3.41
CA TRP A 213 -9.52 -2.85 -2.51
C TRP A 213 -8.93 -1.89 -1.49
N VAL A 214 -9.38 -0.64 -1.53
CA VAL A 214 -8.78 0.46 -0.77
C VAL A 214 -9.87 1.17 0.03
N ALA A 215 -9.91 0.95 1.36
CA ALA A 215 -11.05 1.40 2.14
C ALA A 215 -10.70 1.97 3.52
N ASN A 216 -11.51 2.93 3.99
CA ASN A 216 -11.37 3.53 5.33
C ASN A 216 -9.99 4.19 5.56
N ASN A 217 -9.35 4.73 4.54
CA ASN A 217 -8.07 5.44 4.66
C ASN A 217 -8.29 6.97 4.67
N GLY A 218 -7.27 7.73 5.04
CA GLY A 218 -7.29 9.18 4.85
C GLY A 218 -7.45 9.54 3.36
N ARG A 219 -6.67 8.89 2.50
CA ARG A 219 -6.78 8.90 1.03
C ARG A 219 -6.79 7.45 0.55
N GLY A 220 -7.71 7.09 -0.31
CA GLY A 220 -7.70 5.76 -0.94
C GLY A 220 -6.45 5.64 -1.82
N PHE A 221 -6.48 6.24 -2.98
CA PHE A 221 -5.30 6.44 -3.82
C PHE A 221 -4.73 7.85 -3.65
N PHE A 222 -3.42 7.96 -3.55
CA PHE A 222 -2.68 9.21 -3.70
C PHE A 222 -1.79 9.12 -4.93
N ILE A 223 -2.14 9.86 -5.99
CA ILE A 223 -1.52 9.79 -7.31
C ILE A 223 -0.87 11.12 -7.61
N TYR A 224 0.45 11.15 -7.76
CA TYR A 224 1.23 12.36 -8.00
C TYR A 224 2.30 12.10 -9.08
N ASP A 225 2.26 12.86 -10.16
CA ASP A 225 3.22 12.76 -11.27
C ASP A 225 3.31 11.34 -11.83
N VAL A 226 2.15 10.81 -12.25
CA VAL A 226 2.00 9.43 -12.74
C VAL A 226 1.46 9.44 -14.16
N GLU A 227 2.10 8.69 -15.05
CA GLU A 227 1.72 8.62 -16.46
C GLU A 227 1.67 7.17 -16.97
N TYR A 228 0.80 6.94 -17.95
CA TYR A 228 0.66 5.67 -18.67
C TYR A 228 0.33 4.47 -17.78
N ILE A 229 -0.42 4.71 -16.70
CA ILE A 229 -0.95 3.62 -15.89
C ILE A 229 -2.36 3.22 -16.33
N LYS A 230 -2.68 1.96 -16.05
CA LYS A 230 -4.03 1.41 -16.14
C LYS A 230 -4.54 1.18 -14.71
N LEU A 231 -5.43 2.06 -14.25
CA LEU A 231 -6.12 1.94 -12.96
C LEU A 231 -7.50 1.33 -13.22
N ARG A 232 -7.64 0.02 -13.01
CA ARG A 232 -8.83 -0.72 -13.43
C ARG A 232 -9.39 -1.60 -12.33
N ASP A 233 -10.72 -1.79 -12.37
CA ASP A 233 -11.44 -2.76 -11.55
C ASP A 233 -11.14 -2.68 -10.03
N ASN A 234 -10.71 -1.50 -9.55
CA ASN A 234 -10.42 -1.29 -8.13
C ASN A 234 -11.69 -0.86 -7.38
N VAL A 235 -11.76 -1.23 -6.11
CA VAL A 235 -12.77 -0.74 -5.17
C VAL A 235 -12.15 0.31 -4.25
N VAL A 236 -12.70 1.52 -4.27
CA VAL A 236 -12.24 2.67 -3.48
C VAL A 236 -13.40 3.12 -2.60
N ALA A 237 -13.43 2.69 -1.33
CA ALA A 237 -14.62 2.80 -0.51
C ALA A 237 -14.39 3.47 0.85
N ASN A 238 -15.32 4.35 1.28
CA ASN A 238 -15.33 4.95 2.62
C ASN A 238 -14.02 5.66 3.03
N ASN A 239 -13.23 6.15 2.08
CA ASN A 239 -12.06 6.96 2.40
C ASN A 239 -12.49 8.43 2.63
N ARG A 240 -11.67 9.21 3.36
CA ARG A 240 -11.89 10.66 3.43
C ARG A 240 -11.75 11.31 2.04
N ILE A 241 -10.79 10.88 1.24
CA ILE A 241 -10.64 11.20 -0.17
C ILE A 241 -10.46 9.89 -0.92
N GLY A 242 -11.33 9.59 -1.91
CA GLY A 242 -11.20 8.38 -2.73
C GLY A 242 -9.90 8.40 -3.52
N VAL A 243 -9.76 9.36 -4.43
CA VAL A 243 -8.54 9.58 -5.20
C VAL A 243 -8.05 11.02 -5.03
N HIS A 244 -6.83 11.20 -4.55
CA HIS A 244 -6.15 12.49 -4.57
C HIS A 244 -5.15 12.52 -5.71
N LEU A 245 -5.41 13.33 -6.73
CA LEU A 245 -4.71 13.32 -8.00
C LEU A 245 -4.07 14.68 -8.30
N SER A 246 -2.81 14.68 -8.72
CA SER A 246 -2.09 15.87 -9.21
C SER A 246 -1.04 15.48 -10.26
N GLY A 247 -0.88 16.29 -11.31
CA GLY A 247 0.19 16.12 -12.31
C GLY A 247 0.16 14.80 -13.09
N SER A 248 -1.01 14.21 -13.32
CA SER A 248 -1.11 12.83 -13.85
C SER A 248 -2.11 12.74 -15.03
N PRO A 249 -1.79 13.32 -16.20
CA PRO A 249 -2.79 13.53 -17.25
C PRO A 249 -3.04 12.34 -18.19
N ARG A 250 -2.12 11.35 -18.26
CA ARG A 250 -2.14 10.33 -19.34
C ARG A 250 -2.37 8.93 -18.79
N ASN A 251 -3.45 8.78 -18.01
CA ASN A 251 -3.77 7.51 -17.36
C ASN A 251 -5.12 6.99 -17.81
N GLU A 252 -5.26 5.69 -17.92
CA GLU A 252 -6.52 5.01 -18.14
C GLU A 252 -7.16 4.69 -16.77
N VAL A 253 -8.37 5.16 -16.53
CA VAL A 253 -9.11 4.90 -15.29
C VAL A 253 -10.49 4.38 -15.67
N ASP A 254 -10.67 3.05 -15.59
CA ASP A 254 -11.86 2.37 -16.11
C ASP A 254 -12.27 1.17 -15.24
N GLY A 255 -13.57 0.94 -15.07
CA GLY A 255 -14.09 -0.23 -14.36
C GLY A 255 -14.01 -0.12 -12.82
N ASN A 256 -13.59 1.01 -12.26
CA ASN A 256 -13.46 1.14 -10.81
C ASN A 256 -14.80 1.44 -10.12
N ASP A 257 -14.93 1.02 -8.87
CA ASP A 257 -16.05 1.35 -7.99
C ASP A 257 -15.63 2.38 -6.95
N PHE A 258 -16.13 3.61 -7.06
CA PHE A 258 -15.92 4.70 -6.09
C PHE A 258 -17.14 4.80 -5.17
N VAL A 259 -17.01 4.29 -3.94
CA VAL A 259 -18.14 4.09 -3.05
C VAL A 259 -18.00 4.87 -1.75
N ASP A 260 -18.98 5.71 -1.44
CA ASP A 260 -19.15 6.40 -0.16
C ASP A 260 -17.89 7.09 0.39
N ASN A 261 -16.98 7.54 -0.48
CA ASN A 261 -15.90 8.40 -0.04
C ASN A 261 -16.47 9.79 0.30
N GLN A 262 -15.96 10.44 1.36
CA GLN A 262 -16.43 11.79 1.72
C GLN A 262 -16.19 12.79 0.57
N GLN A 263 -15.13 12.57 -0.19
CA GLN A 263 -14.83 13.22 -1.46
C GLN A 263 -14.35 12.15 -2.43
N GLN A 264 -15.07 11.95 -3.55
CA GLN A 264 -14.71 10.89 -4.50
C GLN A 264 -13.33 11.15 -5.12
N VAL A 265 -13.12 12.35 -5.64
CA VAL A 265 -11.84 12.76 -6.22
C VAL A 265 -11.48 14.15 -5.73
N LYS A 266 -10.21 14.34 -5.37
CA LYS A 266 -9.59 15.65 -5.20
C LYS A 266 -8.59 15.84 -6.32
N TYR A 267 -8.92 16.65 -7.30
CA TYR A 267 -8.09 16.91 -8.46
C TYR A 267 -7.58 18.36 -8.48
N ALA A 268 -6.28 18.51 -8.66
CA ALA A 268 -5.63 19.79 -8.88
C ALA A 268 -4.95 19.77 -10.26
N GLY A 269 -5.56 20.45 -11.22
CA GLY A 269 -5.05 20.52 -12.58
C GLY A 269 -5.54 21.75 -13.31
N THR A 270 -5.03 21.98 -14.53
CA THR A 270 -5.32 23.14 -15.38
C THR A 270 -6.35 22.84 -16.49
N ARG A 271 -6.67 21.57 -16.71
CA ARG A 271 -7.65 21.09 -17.71
C ARG A 271 -8.42 19.90 -17.19
N ASP A 272 -9.57 19.62 -17.78
CA ASP A 272 -10.35 18.44 -17.48
C ASP A 272 -9.57 17.14 -17.80
N LEU A 273 -9.82 16.12 -16.99
CA LEU A 273 -9.38 14.75 -17.26
C LEU A 273 -10.60 13.89 -17.60
N ALA A 274 -10.56 13.23 -18.75
CA ALA A 274 -11.56 12.26 -19.14
C ALA A 274 -11.22 10.90 -18.52
N TRP A 275 -12.14 10.37 -17.72
CA TRP A 275 -12.09 9.01 -17.18
C TRP A 275 -13.23 8.19 -17.76
N GLY A 276 -13.19 6.87 -17.51
CA GLY A 276 -14.12 5.93 -18.07
C GLY A 276 -13.72 5.48 -19.48
N GLY A 277 -13.83 4.20 -19.71
CA GLY A 277 -13.51 3.55 -20.98
C GLY A 277 -14.66 2.64 -21.41
N LYS A 278 -14.32 1.41 -21.78
CA LYS A 278 -15.31 0.43 -22.21
C LYS A 278 -16.23 -0.02 -21.08
N LYS A 279 -15.71 -0.19 -19.85
CA LYS A 279 -16.49 -0.59 -18.68
C LYS A 279 -17.19 0.59 -18.02
N GLY A 280 -16.52 1.74 -17.90
CA GLY A 280 -16.92 2.91 -17.10
C GLY A 280 -16.75 2.69 -15.61
N ASN A 281 -16.63 3.76 -14.85
CA ASN A 281 -16.54 3.69 -13.41
C ASN A 281 -17.93 3.85 -12.75
N PHE A 282 -18.09 3.28 -11.58
CA PHE A 282 -19.25 3.49 -10.73
C PHE A 282 -18.95 4.58 -9.68
N TRP A 283 -19.91 5.47 -9.45
CA TRP A 283 -19.82 6.56 -8.50
C TRP A 283 -21.05 6.57 -7.58
N SER A 284 -20.90 6.23 -6.32
CA SER A 284 -22.04 6.13 -5.41
C SER A 284 -22.83 7.44 -5.22
N ASN A 285 -22.23 8.58 -5.54
CA ASN A 285 -22.87 9.90 -5.51
C ASN A 285 -23.38 10.38 -6.88
N TYR A 286 -23.33 9.56 -7.93
CA TYR A 286 -23.91 9.87 -9.22
C TYR A 286 -25.43 9.98 -9.12
N ARG A 287 -26.04 10.97 -9.78
CA ARG A 287 -27.48 11.29 -9.74
C ARG A 287 -28.10 11.43 -11.13
N GLY A 288 -27.40 10.93 -12.15
CA GLY A 288 -27.96 10.88 -13.50
C GLY A 288 -28.95 9.72 -13.69
N TRP A 289 -29.44 9.59 -14.87
CA TRP A 289 -30.40 8.55 -15.29
C TRP A 289 -29.85 7.74 -16.46
N ASP A 290 -30.41 6.60 -16.67
CA ASP A 290 -30.21 5.69 -17.80
C ASP A 290 -31.55 5.52 -18.50
N ARG A 291 -31.73 6.15 -19.67
CA ARG A 291 -33.01 6.17 -20.42
C ARG A 291 -33.20 4.94 -21.30
N ASN A 292 -32.10 4.38 -21.74
CA ASN A 292 -32.09 3.24 -22.68
C ASN A 292 -31.85 1.89 -22.00
N ASP A 293 -31.71 1.89 -20.66
CA ASP A 293 -31.52 0.70 -19.81
C ASP A 293 -30.28 -0.13 -20.23
N ASP A 294 -29.20 0.58 -20.62
CA ASP A 294 -27.93 -0.07 -20.97
C ASP A 294 -26.94 -0.19 -19.81
N GLY A 295 -27.36 0.20 -18.60
CA GLY A 295 -26.55 0.18 -17.38
C GLY A 295 -25.57 1.34 -17.27
N ARG A 296 -25.69 2.35 -18.14
CA ARG A 296 -24.83 3.53 -18.19
C ARG A 296 -25.64 4.81 -18.05
N GLY A 297 -25.12 5.76 -17.34
CA GLY A 297 -25.74 7.06 -17.23
C GLY A 297 -25.60 7.87 -18.51
N ASP A 298 -26.71 8.52 -18.89
CA ASP A 298 -26.78 9.42 -20.06
C ASP A 298 -26.28 10.84 -19.77
N ILE A 299 -26.04 11.16 -18.49
CA ILE A 299 -25.51 12.45 -18.05
C ILE A 299 -24.08 12.24 -17.57
N PRO A 300 -23.12 13.08 -18.01
CA PRO A 300 -21.76 13.00 -17.53
C PRO A 300 -21.65 13.19 -16.01
N TYR A 301 -20.73 12.48 -15.37
CA TYR A 301 -20.31 12.70 -14.00
C TYR A 301 -19.13 13.67 -13.97
N GLU A 302 -19.18 14.66 -13.10
CA GLU A 302 -18.09 15.59 -12.81
C GLU A 302 -17.68 15.44 -11.33
N ALA A 303 -16.42 15.06 -11.08
CA ALA A 303 -15.97 14.74 -9.74
C ALA A 303 -15.72 15.95 -8.84
N ASN A 304 -15.38 17.10 -9.42
CA ASN A 304 -15.13 18.34 -8.69
C ASN A 304 -15.92 19.49 -9.31
N ASP A 305 -16.55 20.26 -8.46
CA ASP A 305 -17.20 21.51 -8.87
C ASP A 305 -16.60 22.72 -8.13
N MET A 306 -17.17 23.87 -8.38
CA MET A 306 -16.73 25.12 -7.73
C MET A 306 -16.90 25.05 -6.21
N VAL A 307 -17.94 24.38 -5.73
CA VAL A 307 -18.24 24.22 -4.30
C VAL A 307 -17.20 23.31 -3.64
N ASP A 308 -16.79 22.25 -4.30
CA ASP A 308 -15.72 21.37 -3.80
C ASP A 308 -14.42 22.15 -3.62
N ARG A 309 -14.04 23.00 -4.57
CA ARG A 309 -12.87 23.89 -4.43
C ARG A 309 -13.00 24.88 -3.28
N LEU A 310 -14.19 25.45 -3.07
CA LEU A 310 -14.43 26.32 -1.93
C LEU A 310 -14.24 25.60 -0.60
N THR A 311 -14.72 24.34 -0.51
CA THR A 311 -14.53 23.53 0.70
C THR A 311 -13.08 23.14 0.95
N TRP A 312 -12.25 23.06 -0.08
CA TRP A 312 -10.81 22.81 0.09
C TRP A 312 -10.09 24.03 0.66
N ARG A 313 -10.48 25.21 0.17
CA ARG A 313 -9.89 26.47 0.62
C ARG A 313 -10.43 26.92 1.97
N TYR A 314 -11.70 26.63 2.23
CA TYR A 314 -12.43 27.04 3.43
C TYR A 314 -13.16 25.83 4.04
N PRO A 315 -12.50 25.03 4.88
CA PRO A 315 -13.08 23.80 5.43
C PRO A 315 -14.41 23.95 6.15
N GLY A 316 -14.67 25.14 6.76
CA GLY A 316 -15.94 25.47 7.41
C GLY A 316 -17.16 25.45 6.47
N VAL A 317 -16.97 25.67 5.17
CA VAL A 317 -18.06 25.60 4.17
C VAL A 317 -18.65 24.19 4.08
N ARG A 318 -17.96 23.16 4.51
CA ARG A 318 -18.48 21.79 4.55
C ARG A 318 -19.77 21.64 5.36
N MET A 319 -19.95 22.45 6.40
CA MET A 319 -21.18 22.45 7.21
C MET A 319 -22.40 22.90 6.39
N LEU A 320 -22.19 23.64 5.32
CA LEU A 320 -23.26 24.19 4.46
C LEU A 320 -23.55 23.35 3.22
N MET A 321 -22.85 22.23 3.00
CA MET A 321 -22.93 21.42 1.76
C MET A 321 -24.34 20.92 1.45
N ALA A 322 -25.16 20.68 2.45
CA ALA A 322 -26.56 20.27 2.28
C ALA A 322 -27.52 21.45 2.14
N SER A 323 -27.04 22.70 2.21
CA SER A 323 -27.93 23.87 2.15
C SER A 323 -28.46 24.14 0.74
N PRO A 324 -29.67 24.69 0.61
CA PRO A 324 -30.23 25.09 -0.68
C PRO A 324 -29.34 26.08 -1.44
N ALA A 325 -28.65 26.98 -0.71
CA ALA A 325 -27.74 27.95 -1.32
C ALA A 325 -26.57 27.27 -2.02
N VAL A 326 -25.99 26.21 -1.45
CA VAL A 326 -24.91 25.45 -2.07
C VAL A 326 -25.41 24.68 -3.29
N GLN A 327 -26.62 24.13 -3.25
CA GLN A 327 -27.23 23.48 -4.41
C GLN A 327 -27.47 24.47 -5.54
N ALA A 328 -27.95 25.68 -5.24
CA ALA A 328 -28.11 26.74 -6.22
C ALA A 328 -26.76 27.15 -6.85
N LEU A 329 -25.69 27.28 -6.03
CA LEU A 329 -24.33 27.56 -6.54
C LEU A 329 -23.82 26.47 -7.48
N ARG A 330 -24.11 25.21 -7.22
CA ARG A 330 -23.74 24.09 -8.12
C ARG A 330 -24.48 24.22 -9.47
N MET A 331 -25.78 24.49 -9.45
CA MET A 331 -26.58 24.68 -10.66
C MET A 331 -26.08 25.88 -11.49
N VAL A 332 -25.79 27.00 -10.81
CA VAL A 332 -25.21 28.18 -11.47
C VAL A 332 -23.84 27.86 -12.08
N GLY A 333 -22.96 27.16 -11.35
CA GLY A 333 -21.64 26.77 -11.84
C GLY A 333 -21.70 25.88 -13.09
N GLN A 334 -22.72 25.01 -13.19
CA GLN A 334 -22.93 24.17 -14.38
C GLN A 334 -23.41 24.97 -15.59
N GLN A 335 -24.18 26.02 -15.40
CA GLN A 335 -24.74 26.85 -16.51
C GLN A 335 -23.79 27.93 -16.96
N PHE A 336 -22.84 28.39 -16.15
CA PHE A 336 -21.92 29.46 -16.49
C PHE A 336 -20.49 28.92 -16.66
N PRO A 337 -20.03 28.68 -17.92
CA PRO A 337 -18.70 28.06 -18.19
C PRO A 337 -17.52 28.82 -17.58
N ILE A 338 -17.66 30.15 -17.38
CA ILE A 338 -16.60 30.97 -16.76
C ILE A 338 -16.35 30.63 -15.28
N LEU A 339 -17.31 30.01 -14.62
CA LEU A 339 -17.21 29.55 -13.24
C LEU A 339 -16.79 28.07 -13.14
N ARG A 340 -16.71 27.37 -14.27
CA ARG A 340 -16.34 25.98 -14.32
C ARG A 340 -14.85 25.81 -13.96
N VAL A 341 -14.57 24.86 -13.12
CA VAL A 341 -13.20 24.50 -12.72
C VAL A 341 -12.82 23.18 -13.38
N PRO A 342 -11.53 22.99 -13.73
CA PRO A 342 -11.08 21.71 -14.26
C PRO A 342 -11.43 20.56 -13.33
N SER A 343 -12.01 19.51 -13.89
CA SER A 343 -12.54 18.35 -13.17
C SER A 343 -12.09 17.05 -13.81
N VAL A 344 -12.31 15.95 -13.09
CA VAL A 344 -12.38 14.62 -13.69
C VAL A 344 -13.81 14.45 -14.21
N VAL A 345 -13.93 14.19 -15.51
CA VAL A 345 -15.22 14.04 -16.20
C VAL A 345 -15.33 12.65 -16.76
N GLU A 346 -16.45 11.99 -16.51
CA GLU A 346 -16.81 10.71 -17.12
C GLU A 346 -18.11 10.83 -17.87
N GLN A 347 -18.07 10.57 -19.19
CA GLN A 347 -19.20 10.77 -20.07
C GLN A 347 -20.34 9.78 -19.84
N ARG A 348 -20.01 8.54 -19.50
CA ARG A 348 -20.97 7.44 -19.35
C ARG A 348 -20.64 6.58 -18.12
N PRO A 349 -20.90 7.10 -16.90
CA PRO A 349 -20.66 6.37 -15.67
C PRO A 349 -21.58 5.15 -15.56
N ARG A 350 -21.15 4.11 -14.85
CA ARG A 350 -22.00 2.94 -14.57
C ARG A 350 -23.07 3.27 -13.53
N MET A 351 -24.24 2.67 -13.71
CA MET A 351 -25.34 2.77 -12.75
C MET A 351 -25.17 1.84 -11.54
N ASN A 352 -24.44 0.72 -11.71
CA ASN A 352 -24.24 -0.29 -10.67
C ASN A 352 -22.76 -0.61 -10.49
N PRO A 353 -22.32 -0.97 -9.27
CA PRO A 353 -20.95 -1.41 -9.01
C PRO A 353 -20.68 -2.79 -9.66
N LEU A 354 -19.43 -3.07 -10.03
CA LEU A 354 -19.01 -4.37 -10.54
C LEU A 354 -18.72 -5.36 -9.40
N ALA A 355 -18.09 -4.90 -8.34
CA ALA A 355 -17.65 -5.75 -7.24
C ALA A 355 -18.72 -5.82 -6.14
N ALA A 356 -19.61 -6.79 -6.19
CA ALA A 356 -20.62 -7.00 -5.13
C ALA A 356 -20.01 -7.44 -3.78
N GLU A 357 -18.80 -8.01 -3.80
CA GLU A 357 -18.18 -8.65 -2.62
C GLU A 357 -17.45 -7.66 -1.69
N TRP A 358 -17.24 -6.43 -2.10
CA TRP A 358 -16.55 -5.44 -1.28
C TRP A 358 -17.31 -5.08 0.00
N ALA A 359 -18.64 -5.06 -0.02
CA ALA A 359 -19.45 -4.70 1.13
C ALA A 359 -19.35 -5.73 2.28
N PRO A 360 -19.46 -7.06 2.04
CA PRO A 360 -19.15 -8.08 3.04
C PRO A 360 -17.72 -8.01 3.56
N TRP A 361 -16.74 -7.77 2.71
CA TRP A 361 -15.36 -7.60 3.14
C TRP A 361 -15.19 -6.37 4.04
N LEU A 362 -15.76 -5.24 3.64
CA LEU A 362 -15.71 -4.01 4.41
C LEU A 362 -16.39 -4.16 5.78
N ALA A 363 -17.53 -4.86 5.85
CA ALA A 363 -18.20 -5.19 7.11
C ALA A 363 -17.29 -6.04 8.02
N LYS A 364 -16.60 -7.04 7.47
CA LYS A 364 -15.61 -7.82 8.22
C LYS A 364 -14.46 -6.94 8.74
N THR A 365 -13.95 -5.99 7.96
CA THR A 365 -12.89 -5.07 8.41
C THR A 365 -13.37 -4.05 9.45
N ARG A 366 -14.66 -3.73 9.48
CA ARG A 366 -15.28 -2.89 10.53
C ARG A 366 -15.41 -3.65 11.85
N ASN A 367 -15.86 -4.91 11.80
CA ASN A 367 -16.17 -5.75 12.95
C ASN A 367 -14.99 -6.56 13.47
N ASN A 368 -14.06 -6.93 12.62
CA ASN A 368 -12.74 -7.39 13.02
C ASN A 368 -11.89 -6.14 13.34
N LEU A 369 -12.11 -5.59 14.51
CA LEU A 369 -11.00 -5.56 15.44
C LEU A 369 -10.29 -6.91 15.27
N TYR A 370 -9.30 -6.93 14.41
CA TYR A 370 -8.30 -7.99 14.46
C TYR A 370 -7.91 -8.01 15.92
N ASN A 371 -8.40 -9.02 16.64
CA ASN A 371 -7.94 -9.31 17.96
C ASN A 371 -6.45 -9.58 17.77
N ALA A 372 -5.64 -8.52 17.83
CA ALA A 372 -4.29 -8.71 18.26
C ALA A 372 -4.44 -9.59 19.50
N PRO A 373 -3.82 -10.77 19.55
CA PRO A 373 -3.86 -11.62 20.72
C PRO A 373 -3.77 -10.72 21.96
N GLU A 374 -4.54 -10.96 23.01
CA GLU A 374 -4.67 -10.05 24.16
C GLU A 374 -3.33 -9.59 24.75
N ASN A 375 -2.29 -10.43 24.63
CA ASN A 375 -0.88 -10.12 24.92
C ASN A 375 -0.25 -9.00 24.04
N LEU A 376 -0.93 -8.55 22.97
CA LEU A 376 -0.49 -7.45 22.11
C LEU A 376 -1.20 -6.12 22.42
N ARG A 377 -2.24 -6.12 23.29
CA ARG A 377 -3.01 -4.92 23.67
C ARG A 377 -2.37 -4.12 24.80
N HIS A 378 -1.47 -4.69 25.55
CA HIS A 378 -0.85 -4.07 26.74
C HIS A 378 0.67 -4.07 26.62
N GLY A 379 1.20 -3.18 25.79
CA GLY A 379 2.57 -2.72 25.89
C GLY A 379 2.56 -1.37 26.59
N ARG A 380 2.54 -1.35 27.91
CA ARG A 380 3.11 -0.27 28.69
C ARG A 380 4.58 -0.57 28.92
#